data_b12689d174217b3bd9f91e11db7220f0
#
_entry.id   b12689d174217b3bd9f91e11db7220f0
#
_cell.length_a   1.000
_cell.length_b   1.000
_cell.length_c   1.000
_cell.angle_alpha   90.00
_cell.angle_beta   90.00
_cell.angle_gamma   90.00
#
_symmetry.space_group_name_H-M   'P 1'
#
loop_
_entity.id
_entity.type
_entity.pdbx_description
1 polymer ?
#
loop_
_entity_poly.entity_id
_entity_poly.type
_entity_poly.pdbx_seq_one_letter_code
_entity_poly.pdbx_strand_id
1 'polypeptide(L)'
;MIHCGPMKMLTDTSLRFLFDGIDVRGETVKLGSALVDMLGQQPYSKTVTRLLGEFASAAVLISNNLKYEGRIILQARSSQAITLAMVECSSEGHIRGIAQGDIQQESTDPMSLLEGGQLALTIERDQGQRYQGIVALEN
;
A
#
# COMPACT_ATOMS: atom_id res chain seq x y z
N MET A 1 10.74 -8.33 -2.56
CA MET A 1 11.16 -7.15 -1.86
C MET A 1 11.58 -6.05 -2.80
N ILE A 2 11.35 -4.89 -2.43
CA ILE A 2 11.78 -3.76 -3.21
C ILE A 2 13.29 -3.63 -3.10
N HIS A 3 13.93 -3.38 -4.20
CA HIS A 3 15.35 -3.17 -4.20
C HIS A 3 15.69 -1.88 -4.93
N CYS A 4 16.86 -1.37 -4.67
CA CYS A 4 17.35 -0.18 -5.31
C CYS A 4 17.97 -0.55 -6.65
N GLY A 5 17.34 -0.14 -7.74
CA GLY A 5 17.93 -0.29 -9.06
C GLY A 5 18.97 0.77 -9.33
N PRO A 6 19.89 0.51 -10.23
CA PRO A 6 20.83 1.51 -10.62
C PRO A 6 20.13 2.57 -11.42
N MET A 7 20.29 3.64 -11.28
CA MET A 7 19.83 4.55 -11.93
C MET A 7 18.89 5.01 -12.38
N LYS A 8 18.61 5.57 -12.54
CA LYS A 8 17.63 6.03 -13.10
C LYS A 8 16.92 6.87 -12.23
N MET A 9 16.03 7.66 -12.53
CA MET A 9 15.27 8.59 -11.75
C MET A 9 14.23 7.92 -10.88
N LEU A 10 13.78 6.75 -11.29
CA LEU A 10 12.76 6.01 -10.57
C LEU A 10 13.39 4.79 -9.94
N THR A 11 13.52 4.81 -8.62
CA THR A 11 14.05 3.68 -7.87
C THR A 11 13.09 3.31 -6.75
N ASP A 12 13.11 2.04 -6.38
CA ASP A 12 12.34 1.52 -5.27
C ASP A 12 13.33 1.16 -4.17
N THR A 13 13.16 1.75 -3.00
CA THR A 13 14.09 1.55 -1.88
C THR A 13 13.36 1.33 -0.58
N SER A 14 14.00 0.58 0.30
CA SER A 14 13.56 0.37 1.66
C SER A 14 14.77 0.55 2.58
N LEU A 15 14.60 1.31 3.65
CA LEU A 15 15.69 1.59 4.58
C LEU A 15 15.20 1.37 5.99
N ARG A 16 15.95 0.57 6.75
CA ARG A 16 15.73 0.35 8.18
C ARG A 16 16.77 1.09 8.98
N PHE A 17 16.37 1.60 10.13
CA PHE A 17 17.29 2.30 11.02
C PHE A 17 16.95 2.02 12.47
N LEU A 18 17.97 2.15 13.33
CA LEU A 18 17.86 1.95 14.76
C LEU A 18 18.35 3.21 15.46
N PHE A 19 17.75 3.49 16.62
CA PHE A 19 18.26 4.55 17.50
C PHE A 19 19.13 3.92 18.57
N ASP A 20 20.37 4.44 18.69
CA ASP A 20 21.30 3.94 19.69
C ASP A 20 20.79 4.23 21.09
N GLY A 21 20.92 3.22 21.97
CA GLY A 21 20.58 3.40 23.37
C GLY A 21 19.11 3.30 23.72
N ILE A 22 18.24 3.15 22.73
CA ILE A 22 16.81 2.94 22.98
C ILE A 22 16.28 1.86 22.06
N ASP A 23 15.23 1.19 22.53
CA ASP A 23 14.62 0.10 21.75
C ASP A 23 13.59 0.65 20.77
N VAL A 24 14.08 1.49 19.88
CA VAL A 24 13.26 2.09 18.81
C VAL A 24 13.94 1.87 17.47
N ARG A 25 13.15 1.42 16.51
CA ARG A 25 13.61 1.26 15.14
C ARG A 25 12.56 1.81 14.19
N GLY A 26 13.00 2.21 13.02
CA GLY A 26 12.11 2.72 12.01
C GLY A 26 12.42 2.14 10.65
N GLU A 27 11.50 2.36 9.75
CA GLU A 27 11.67 1.93 8.38
C GLU A 27 11.03 2.96 7.47
N THR A 28 11.70 3.27 6.36
CA THR A 28 11.15 4.12 5.31
C THR A 28 11.10 3.34 4.01
N VAL A 29 10.07 3.63 3.23
CA VAL A 29 9.90 3.04 1.91
C VAL A 29 9.69 4.17 0.91
N LYS A 30 10.37 4.06 -0.21
CA LYS A 30 10.22 4.99 -1.32
C LYS A 30 9.91 4.18 -2.57
N LEU A 31 8.77 4.46 -3.20
CA LEU A 31 8.33 3.74 -4.38
C LEU A 31 8.45 4.64 -5.60
N GLY A 32 9.09 4.13 -6.65
CA GLY A 32 9.23 4.81 -7.92
C GLY A 32 8.64 3.98 -9.04
N SER A 33 9.48 3.21 -9.74
CA SER A 33 9.03 2.44 -10.91
C SER A 33 7.97 1.39 -10.56
N ALA A 34 8.06 0.77 -9.38
CA ALA A 34 7.05 -0.20 -8.96
C ALA A 34 5.66 0.44 -8.87
N LEU A 35 5.59 1.67 -8.36
CA LEU A 35 4.33 2.39 -8.28
C LEU A 35 3.81 2.76 -9.68
N VAL A 36 4.69 3.23 -10.55
CA VAL A 36 4.32 3.55 -11.92
C VAL A 36 3.73 2.33 -12.62
N ASP A 37 4.37 1.19 -12.48
CA ASP A 37 3.88 -0.06 -13.07
C ASP A 37 2.54 -0.48 -12.48
N MET A 38 2.38 -0.33 -11.17
CA MET A 38 1.12 -0.67 -10.51
C MET A 38 -0.03 0.20 -10.99
N LEU A 39 0.20 1.50 -11.13
CA LEU A 39 -0.83 2.42 -11.59
C LEU A 39 -1.23 2.19 -13.04
N GLY A 40 -0.30 1.70 -13.84
CA GLY A 40 -0.55 1.40 -15.25
C GLY A 40 -0.97 2.63 -16.02
N GLN A 41 -1.94 2.46 -16.90
CA GLN A 41 -2.45 3.55 -17.73
C GLN A 41 -3.85 4.01 -17.33
N GLN A 42 -4.25 3.69 -16.11
CA GLN A 42 -5.56 4.11 -15.61
C GLN A 42 -5.59 5.63 -15.42
N PRO A 43 -6.70 6.29 -15.78
CA PRO A 43 -6.79 7.74 -15.67
C PRO A 43 -7.15 8.18 -14.25
N TYR A 44 -6.38 7.75 -13.27
CA TYR A 44 -6.57 8.14 -11.88
C TYR A 44 -6.26 9.63 -11.68
N SER A 45 -7.06 10.30 -10.88
CA SER A 45 -6.74 11.66 -10.44
C SER A 45 -5.47 11.66 -9.59
N LYS A 46 -4.91 12.83 -9.35
CA LYS A 46 -3.76 12.96 -8.45
C LYS A 46 -4.09 12.45 -7.05
N THR A 47 -5.31 12.72 -6.59
CA THR A 47 -5.76 12.28 -5.27
C THR A 47 -5.84 10.75 -5.19
N VAL A 48 -6.42 10.10 -6.19
CA VAL A 48 -6.52 8.64 -6.24
C VAL A 48 -5.14 8.01 -6.37
N THR A 49 -4.27 8.60 -7.19
CA THR A 49 -2.88 8.16 -7.31
C THR A 49 -2.17 8.21 -5.96
N ARG A 50 -2.36 9.29 -5.21
CA ARG A 50 -1.78 9.43 -3.88
C ARG A 50 -2.34 8.40 -2.90
N LEU A 51 -3.65 8.15 -2.96
CA LEU A 51 -4.30 7.16 -2.11
C LEU A 51 -3.69 5.77 -2.35
N LEU A 52 -3.58 5.36 -3.61
CA LEU A 52 -2.99 4.07 -3.95
C LEU A 52 -1.51 4.00 -3.58
N GLY A 53 -0.79 5.12 -3.72
CA GLY A 53 0.61 5.19 -3.30
C GLY A 53 0.79 5.01 -1.80
N GLU A 54 -0.08 5.62 -1.00
CA GLU A 54 -0.07 5.45 0.45
C GLU A 54 -0.40 4.00 0.84
N PHE A 55 -1.38 3.39 0.18
CA PHE A 55 -1.72 1.99 0.40
C PHE A 55 -0.57 1.08 0.03
N ALA A 56 0.07 1.32 -1.11
CA ALA A 56 1.20 0.51 -1.56
C ALA A 56 2.37 0.62 -0.58
N SER A 57 2.69 1.82 -0.14
CA SER A 57 3.77 2.04 0.82
C SER A 57 3.49 1.32 2.14
N ALA A 58 2.26 1.42 2.63
CA ALA A 58 1.86 0.72 3.86
C ALA A 58 1.97 -0.80 3.70
N ALA A 59 1.49 -1.33 2.57
CA ALA A 59 1.55 -2.77 2.31
C ALA A 59 3.00 -3.27 2.26
N VAL A 60 3.89 -2.51 1.64
CA VAL A 60 5.31 -2.87 1.56
C VAL A 60 5.94 -2.85 2.96
N LEU A 61 5.66 -1.80 3.74
CA LEU A 61 6.19 -1.71 5.11
C LEU A 61 5.75 -2.91 5.96
N ILE A 62 4.49 -3.29 5.88
CA ILE A 62 3.97 -4.43 6.61
C ILE A 62 4.63 -5.71 6.11
N SER A 63 4.70 -5.90 4.79
CA SER A 63 5.29 -7.07 4.17
C SER A 63 6.74 -7.27 4.57
N ASN A 64 7.52 -6.18 4.63
CA ASN A 64 8.92 -6.24 5.01
C ASN A 64 9.15 -6.71 6.44
N ASN A 65 8.13 -6.64 7.28
CA ASN A 65 8.23 -7.04 8.69
C ASN A 65 7.66 -8.42 8.96
N LEU A 66 7.17 -9.11 7.95
CA LEU A 66 6.71 -10.49 8.09
C LEU A 66 7.88 -11.44 7.93
N LYS A 67 7.83 -12.55 8.68
CA LYS A 67 8.90 -13.53 8.73
C LYS A 67 8.60 -14.79 7.91
N TYR A 68 7.62 -14.74 7.05
CA TYR A 68 7.21 -15.89 6.26
C TYR A 68 6.80 -15.45 4.86
N GLU A 69 6.81 -16.39 3.95
CA GLU A 69 6.42 -16.14 2.57
C GLU A 69 4.91 -16.11 2.43
N GLY A 70 4.44 -15.26 1.54
CA GLY A 70 3.02 -15.07 1.30
C GLY A 70 2.75 -13.71 0.71
N ARG A 71 1.61 -13.14 1.08
CA ARG A 71 1.23 -11.82 0.58
C ARG A 71 0.37 -11.06 1.57
N ILE A 72 0.43 -9.75 1.43
CA ILE A 72 -0.39 -8.80 2.16
C ILE A 72 -1.40 -8.23 1.18
N ILE A 73 -2.63 -8.13 1.61
CA ILE A 73 -3.68 -7.42 0.87
C ILE A 73 -4.23 -6.33 1.76
N LEU A 74 -4.13 -5.10 1.31
CA LEU A 74 -4.71 -3.95 1.99
C LEU A 74 -5.87 -3.46 1.14
N GLN A 75 -7.08 -3.47 1.70
CA GLN A 75 -8.29 -3.23 0.93
C GLN A 75 -9.23 -2.32 1.70
N ALA A 76 -9.73 -1.30 1.04
CA ALA A 76 -10.74 -0.43 1.62
C ALA A 76 -11.98 -0.42 0.74
N ARG A 77 -13.15 -0.40 1.38
CA ARG A 77 -14.43 -0.29 0.70
C ARG A 77 -15.24 0.83 1.34
N SER A 78 -15.93 1.58 0.51
CA SER A 78 -16.80 2.64 1.01
C SER A 78 -17.97 2.86 0.07
N SER A 79 -18.92 3.68 0.50
CA SER A 79 -20.00 4.17 -0.34
C SER A 79 -19.74 5.58 -0.86
N GLN A 80 -18.51 6.08 -0.67
CA GLN A 80 -18.10 7.40 -1.15
C GLN A 80 -17.58 7.33 -2.59
N ALA A 81 -16.85 8.35 -3.01
CA ALA A 81 -16.36 8.44 -4.38
C ALA A 81 -15.58 7.20 -4.81
N ILE A 82 -14.70 6.70 -3.97
CA ILE A 82 -13.97 5.47 -4.24
C ILE A 82 -14.66 4.32 -3.50
N THR A 83 -15.18 3.37 -4.25
CA THR A 83 -15.91 2.23 -3.68
C THR A 83 -14.99 1.09 -3.32
N LEU A 84 -13.81 1.03 -3.94
CA LEU A 84 -12.79 0.03 -3.65
C LEU A 84 -11.41 0.63 -3.91
N ALA A 85 -10.51 0.48 -2.96
CA ALA A 85 -9.09 0.70 -3.16
C ALA A 85 -8.38 -0.52 -2.59
N MET A 86 -7.54 -1.17 -3.38
CA MET A 86 -6.88 -2.41 -2.98
C MET A 86 -5.47 -2.44 -3.49
N VAL A 87 -4.53 -2.83 -2.62
CA VAL A 87 -3.14 -3.09 -2.99
C VAL A 87 -2.73 -4.43 -2.40
N GLU A 88 -2.05 -5.22 -3.20
CA GLU A 88 -1.48 -6.49 -2.81
C GLU A 88 0.04 -6.40 -2.95
N CYS A 89 0.74 -6.91 -1.94
CA CYS A 89 2.20 -6.97 -1.95
C CYS A 89 2.63 -8.38 -1.59
N SER A 90 3.41 -9.01 -2.46
CA SER A 90 3.97 -10.33 -2.18
C SER A 90 5.26 -10.21 -1.38
N SER A 91 5.66 -11.31 -0.73
CA SER A 91 6.93 -11.37 -0.02
C SER A 91 8.13 -11.24 -0.95
N GLU A 92 7.93 -11.40 -2.25
CA GLU A 92 8.95 -11.19 -3.26
C GLU A 92 9.06 -9.72 -3.69
N GLY A 93 8.20 -8.87 -3.16
CA GLY A 93 8.23 -7.45 -3.45
C GLY A 93 7.42 -7.01 -4.67
N HIS A 94 6.59 -7.88 -5.20
CA HIS A 94 5.71 -7.50 -6.30
C HIS A 94 4.46 -6.81 -5.74
N ILE A 95 4.13 -5.66 -6.29
CA ILE A 95 2.93 -4.93 -5.89
C ILE A 95 1.98 -4.80 -7.07
N ARG A 96 0.69 -4.85 -6.77
CA ARG A 96 -0.36 -4.52 -7.72
C ARG A 96 -1.53 -3.93 -6.95
N GLY A 97 -2.28 -3.09 -7.63
CA GLY A 97 -3.39 -2.43 -6.96
C GLY A 97 -4.36 -1.82 -7.94
N ILE A 98 -5.52 -1.48 -7.44
CA ILE A 98 -6.59 -0.91 -8.25
C ILE A 98 -7.48 -0.04 -7.38
N ALA A 99 -8.06 0.99 -7.98
CA ALA A 99 -9.15 1.76 -7.38
C ALA A 99 -10.35 1.70 -8.32
N GLN A 100 -11.53 1.63 -7.74
CA GLN A 100 -12.80 1.60 -8.47
C GLN A 100 -13.73 2.67 -7.92
N GLY A 101 -14.63 3.15 -8.76
CA GLY A 101 -15.55 4.22 -8.43
C GLY A 101 -15.26 5.44 -9.28
N ASP A 102 -15.39 6.62 -8.70
CA ASP A 102 -15.06 7.86 -9.38
C ASP A 102 -13.57 8.12 -9.29
N ILE A 103 -12.82 7.44 -10.14
CA ILE A 103 -11.36 7.43 -10.09
C ILE A 103 -10.73 8.76 -10.51
N GLN A 104 -11.52 9.70 -10.98
CA GLN A 104 -11.05 11.04 -11.33
C GLN A 104 -11.41 12.09 -10.28
N GLN A 105 -12.09 11.69 -9.21
CA GLN A 105 -12.43 12.59 -8.12
C GLN A 105 -11.17 13.12 -7.45
N GLU A 106 -11.16 14.41 -7.16
CA GLU A 106 -10.06 15.03 -6.45
C GLU A 106 -10.49 15.54 -5.08
N SER A 107 -9.58 15.59 -4.15
CA SER A 107 -9.79 16.11 -2.81
C SER A 107 -8.45 16.52 -2.22
N THR A 108 -8.47 17.41 -1.25
CA THR A 108 -7.26 17.79 -0.53
C THR A 108 -6.79 16.68 0.42
N ASP A 109 -7.70 15.80 0.81
CA ASP A 109 -7.38 14.66 1.69
C ASP A 109 -7.79 13.37 0.98
N PRO A 110 -6.82 12.53 0.58
CA PRO A 110 -7.14 11.27 -0.12
C PRO A 110 -8.07 10.35 0.67
N MET A 111 -7.96 10.32 1.99
CA MET A 111 -8.80 9.45 2.80
C MET A 111 -10.26 9.86 2.81
N SER A 112 -10.57 11.12 2.47
CA SER A 112 -11.96 11.56 2.37
C SER A 112 -12.73 10.81 1.29
N LEU A 113 -12.02 10.26 0.29
CA LEU A 113 -12.64 9.48 -0.77
C LEU A 113 -13.17 8.12 -0.28
N LEU A 114 -12.78 7.71 0.93
CA LEU A 114 -13.17 6.44 1.56
C LEU A 114 -13.92 6.66 2.88
N GLU A 115 -14.31 7.88 3.17
CA GLU A 115 -14.87 8.26 4.47
C GLU A 115 -16.06 7.37 4.85
N GLY A 116 -16.06 6.91 6.10
CA GLY A 116 -17.13 6.05 6.60
C GLY A 116 -17.05 4.60 6.12
N GLY A 117 -16.02 4.25 5.38
CA GLY A 117 -15.83 2.91 4.88
C GLY A 117 -15.13 1.99 5.87
N GLN A 118 -14.62 0.89 5.34
CA GLN A 118 -13.89 -0.11 6.13
C GLN A 118 -12.56 -0.43 5.46
N LEU A 119 -11.56 -0.64 6.28
CA LEU A 119 -10.23 -1.08 5.84
C LEU A 119 -9.99 -2.49 6.36
N ALA A 120 -9.61 -3.37 5.46
CA ALA A 120 -9.25 -4.76 5.80
C ALA A 120 -7.80 -5.01 5.47
N LEU A 121 -7.09 -5.64 6.40
CA LEU A 121 -5.75 -6.15 6.18
C LEU A 121 -5.84 -7.67 6.15
N THR A 122 -5.39 -8.28 5.06
CA THR A 122 -5.35 -9.73 4.93
C THR A 122 -3.90 -10.16 4.78
N ILE A 123 -3.49 -11.14 5.57
CA ILE A 123 -2.18 -11.75 5.48
C ILE A 123 -2.40 -13.21 5.09
N GLU A 124 -1.92 -13.58 3.90
CA GLU A 124 -2.02 -14.95 3.41
C GLU A 124 -0.62 -15.55 3.35
N ARG A 125 -0.42 -16.65 4.08
CA ARG A 125 0.83 -17.39 4.03
C ARG A 125 0.74 -18.41 2.91
N ASP A 126 1.86 -18.66 2.23
CA ASP A 126 1.91 -19.66 1.17
C ASP A 126 1.55 -21.04 1.71
N GLN A 127 1.93 -21.31 2.96
CA GLN A 127 1.56 -22.55 3.62
C GLN A 127 0.95 -22.23 4.95
N GLY A 128 -0.35 -22.42 5.08
CA GLY A 128 -0.98 -22.29 6.34
C GLY A 128 -2.12 -21.31 6.39
N GLN A 129 -2.20 -20.59 7.49
CA GLN A 129 -3.39 -19.84 7.85
C GLN A 129 -3.44 -18.48 7.21
N ARG A 130 -4.67 -18.02 7.01
CA ARG A 130 -4.98 -16.69 6.59
C ARG A 130 -5.43 -15.88 7.79
N TYR A 131 -4.91 -14.68 7.92
CA TYR A 131 -5.32 -13.74 8.95
C TYR A 131 -6.01 -12.53 8.30
N GLN A 132 -7.05 -12.04 8.94
CA GLN A 132 -7.72 -10.83 8.46
C GLN A 132 -8.17 -9.99 9.63
N GLY A 133 -7.86 -8.70 9.57
CA GLY A 133 -8.35 -7.70 10.50
C GLY A 133 -9.12 -6.62 9.75
N ILE A 134 -10.19 -6.12 10.35
CA ILE A 134 -11.04 -5.11 9.73
C ILE A 134 -11.24 -3.98 10.73
N VAL A 135 -11.09 -2.74 10.25
CA VAL A 135 -11.35 -1.55 11.06
C VAL A 135 -12.24 -0.58 10.28
N ALA A 136 -13.03 0.18 11.01
CA ALA A 136 -13.81 1.25 10.41
C ALA A 136 -12.91 2.46 10.12
N LEU A 137 -13.18 3.13 9.01
CA LEU A 137 -12.51 4.37 8.67
C LEU A 137 -13.37 5.52 9.19
N GLU A 138 -12.90 6.15 10.25
CA GLU A 138 -13.59 7.27 10.87
C GLU A 138 -13.04 8.59 10.36
N ASN A 139 -13.81 9.64 10.57
CA ASN A 139 -13.43 10.98 10.17
C ASN A 139 -12.42 11.59 11.14
#